data_486305f3ec1bba85f274438fc4639388
#
_entry.id   486305f3ec1bba85f274438fc4639388
#
_cell.length_a   1.000
_cell.length_b   1.000
_cell.length_c   1.000
_cell.angle_alpha   90.00
_cell.angle_beta   90.00
_cell.angle_gamma   90.00
#
_symmetry.space_group_name_H-M   'P 1'
#
loop_
_entity.id
_entity.type
_entity.pdbx_description
1 polymer ?
#
loop_
_entity_poly.entity_id
_entity_poly.type
_entity_poly.pdbx_seq_one_letter_code
_entity_poly.pdbx_strand_id
1 'polypeptide(L)'
;MRRIVVLAGLAALLASCSTTPQRPIAPAKPVVAGKPLPYRWTQGNAPKAHQDAVALFGPLALRPGGYLWAANIPAEGETKVVVDLLTQLFYVYRGDQLVGVATISSGKKGDETPLGFWSVMLKKKKGYSRKYDNAPMPFMQMYDEKGIAFHAGPNPGYPASHGCVRLPLKFAERLFGMTKIGTKVIIEG
;
A
#
# COMPACT_ATOMS: atom_id res chain seq x y z
N MET A 1 55.44 -43.71 46.99
CA MET A 1 54.22 -42.87 46.81
C MET A 1 54.50 -41.88 45.68
N ARG A 2 53.97 -42.14 44.48
CA ARG A 2 54.15 -41.27 43.29
C ARG A 2 52.94 -40.37 43.11
N ARG A 3 53.14 -39.08 43.20
CA ARG A 3 52.10 -38.06 42.92
C ARG A 3 52.04 -37.80 41.43
N ILE A 4 50.90 -38.10 40.80
CA ILE A 4 50.59 -37.79 39.42
C ILE A 4 49.97 -36.37 39.37
N VAL A 5 50.65 -35.45 38.71
CA VAL A 5 50.10 -34.10 38.40
C VAL A 5 49.39 -34.16 37.04
N VAL A 6 48.08 -33.93 37.07
CA VAL A 6 47.27 -33.84 35.86
C VAL A 6 47.24 -32.36 35.44
N LEU A 7 47.85 -32.01 34.31
CA LEU A 7 47.70 -30.72 33.67
C LEU A 7 46.39 -30.70 32.84
N ALA A 8 45.46 -29.85 33.24
CA ALA A 8 44.26 -29.57 32.45
C ALA A 8 44.61 -28.46 31.42
N GLY A 9 44.63 -28.84 30.15
CA GLY A 9 44.81 -27.92 29.03
C GLY A 9 43.48 -27.21 28.72
N LEU A 10 43.48 -25.89 28.84
CA LEU A 10 42.36 -25.01 28.48
C LEU A 10 42.42 -24.68 26.97
N ALA A 11 41.58 -25.31 26.15
CA ALA A 11 41.46 -25.01 24.74
C ALA A 11 40.55 -23.76 24.56
N ALA A 12 41.14 -22.64 24.16
CA ALA A 12 40.41 -21.43 23.79
C ALA A 12 39.85 -21.57 22.36
N LEU A 13 38.53 -21.69 22.23
CA LEU A 13 37.82 -21.61 20.97
C LEU A 13 37.74 -20.14 20.51
N LEU A 14 38.55 -19.77 19.53
CA LEU A 14 38.44 -18.49 18.82
C LEU A 14 37.26 -18.57 17.84
N ALA A 15 36.13 -17.97 18.19
CA ALA A 15 35.01 -17.76 17.28
C ALA A 15 35.40 -16.69 16.26
N SER A 16 35.71 -17.12 15.04
CA SER A 16 35.96 -16.24 13.89
C SER A 16 34.63 -15.68 13.39
N CYS A 17 34.32 -14.42 13.70
CA CYS A 17 33.21 -13.68 13.09
C CYS A 17 33.57 -13.37 11.63
N SER A 18 33.09 -14.18 10.69
CA SER A 18 33.17 -13.86 9.27
C SER A 18 32.19 -12.75 8.94
N THR A 19 32.67 -11.49 8.92
CA THR A 19 31.95 -10.38 8.30
C THR A 19 32.03 -10.54 6.79
N THR A 20 30.97 -11.04 6.18
CA THR A 20 30.81 -11.05 4.71
C THR A 20 30.73 -9.60 4.24
N PRO A 21 31.62 -9.14 3.34
CA PRO A 21 31.56 -7.79 2.83
C PRO A 21 30.26 -7.60 2.04
N GLN A 22 29.42 -6.68 2.50
CA GLN A 22 28.20 -6.29 1.81
C GLN A 22 28.56 -5.66 0.47
N ARG A 23 28.20 -6.30 -0.63
CA ARG A 23 28.45 -5.82 -1.99
C ARG A 23 27.79 -4.44 -2.13
N PRO A 24 28.51 -3.39 -2.59
CA PRO A 24 27.89 -2.09 -2.83
C PRO A 24 26.71 -2.24 -3.80
N ILE A 25 25.54 -1.75 -3.40
CA ILE A 25 24.37 -1.69 -4.28
C ILE A 25 24.72 -0.67 -5.36
N ALA A 26 24.92 -1.14 -6.58
CA ALA A 26 25.13 -0.26 -7.72
C ALA A 26 23.95 0.73 -7.81
N PRO A 27 24.20 2.03 -8.12
CA PRO A 27 23.12 2.99 -8.31
C PRO A 27 22.18 2.46 -9.39
N ALA A 28 20.88 2.44 -9.07
CA ALA A 28 19.85 2.03 -10.01
C ALA A 28 20.00 2.87 -11.30
N LYS A 29 20.07 2.20 -12.45
CA LYS A 29 20.11 2.90 -13.75
C LYS A 29 18.88 3.81 -13.81
N PRO A 30 19.02 5.05 -14.33
CA PRO A 30 17.88 5.94 -14.48
C PRO A 30 16.82 5.21 -15.31
N VAL A 31 15.60 5.11 -14.76
CA VAL A 31 14.46 4.59 -15.50
C VAL A 31 14.27 5.50 -16.70
N VAL A 32 14.47 4.96 -17.90
CA VAL A 32 14.20 5.69 -19.15
C VAL A 32 12.76 6.18 -19.06
N ALA A 33 12.58 7.49 -19.18
CA ALA A 33 11.25 8.10 -19.14
C ALA A 33 10.42 7.49 -20.27
N GLY A 34 9.56 6.53 -19.93
CA GLY A 34 8.57 5.98 -20.84
C GLY A 34 7.63 7.10 -21.29
N LYS A 35 6.96 6.88 -22.44
CA LYS A 35 5.92 7.79 -22.92
C LYS A 35 4.97 8.12 -21.74
N PRO A 36 4.63 9.42 -21.51
CA PRO A 36 3.76 9.79 -20.39
C PRO A 36 2.46 8.95 -20.45
N LEU A 37 2.08 8.37 -19.33
CA LEU A 37 0.81 7.66 -19.25
C LEU A 37 -0.35 8.64 -19.47
N PRO A 38 -1.43 8.25 -20.17
CA PRO A 38 -2.50 9.15 -20.58
C PRO A 38 -3.45 9.46 -19.41
N TYR A 39 -2.94 10.06 -18.34
CA TYR A 39 -3.79 10.56 -17.25
C TYR A 39 -4.71 11.67 -17.75
N ARG A 40 -5.99 11.62 -17.40
CA ARG A 40 -6.94 12.71 -17.63
C ARG A 40 -6.65 13.88 -16.67
N TRP A 41 -6.19 13.56 -15.44
CA TRP A 41 -5.76 14.49 -14.43
C TRP A 41 -4.74 13.87 -13.50
N THR A 42 -3.63 14.58 -13.28
CA THR A 42 -2.58 14.16 -12.34
C THR A 42 -1.81 15.38 -11.84
N GLN A 43 -1.33 15.31 -10.61
CA GLN A 43 -0.35 16.21 -10.00
C GLN A 43 0.97 15.46 -9.72
N GLY A 44 1.17 14.31 -10.36
CA GLY A 44 2.36 13.50 -10.24
C GLY A 44 2.39 12.56 -9.03
N ASN A 45 1.32 12.53 -8.21
CA ASN A 45 1.30 11.68 -7.01
C ASN A 45 1.19 10.19 -7.36
N ALA A 46 0.33 9.81 -8.30
CA ALA A 46 0.17 8.42 -8.71
C ALA A 46 1.43 7.87 -9.42
N PRO A 47 2.04 8.57 -10.40
CA PRO A 47 3.31 8.14 -10.98
C PRO A 47 4.43 8.00 -9.95
N LYS A 48 4.53 8.96 -9.02
CA LYS A 48 5.51 8.86 -7.92
C LYS A 48 5.23 7.66 -7.02
N ALA A 49 3.99 7.45 -6.62
CA ALA A 49 3.61 6.33 -5.76
C ALA A 49 3.90 4.98 -6.44
N HIS A 50 3.73 4.89 -7.75
CA HIS A 50 4.11 3.71 -8.51
C HIS A 50 5.62 3.47 -8.49
N GLN A 51 6.44 4.52 -8.67
CA GLN A 51 7.89 4.43 -8.57
C GLN A 51 8.34 4.00 -7.18
N ASP A 52 7.77 4.60 -6.12
CA ASP A 52 8.07 4.25 -4.73
C ASP A 52 7.70 2.78 -4.43
N ALA A 53 6.57 2.30 -4.98
CA ALA A 53 6.14 0.92 -4.81
C ALA A 53 7.04 -0.07 -5.54
N VAL A 54 7.49 0.25 -6.76
CA VAL A 54 8.46 -0.58 -7.49
C VAL A 54 9.82 -0.57 -6.78
N ALA A 55 10.25 0.55 -6.23
CA ALA A 55 11.49 0.63 -5.46
C ALA A 55 11.43 -0.24 -4.18
N LEU A 56 10.28 -0.28 -3.51
CA LEU A 56 10.10 -1.02 -2.26
C LEU A 56 9.86 -2.51 -2.47
N PHE A 57 9.01 -2.87 -3.43
CA PHE A 57 8.50 -4.24 -3.60
C PHE A 57 9.03 -4.96 -4.85
N GLY A 58 9.76 -4.26 -5.72
CA GLY A 58 10.10 -4.74 -7.05
C GLY A 58 8.95 -4.58 -8.05
N PRO A 59 9.03 -5.21 -9.22
CA PRO A 59 7.98 -5.13 -10.25
C PRO A 59 6.61 -5.55 -9.70
N LEU A 60 5.60 -4.69 -9.88
CA LEU A 60 4.25 -4.91 -9.35
C LEU A 60 3.44 -5.86 -10.26
N ALA A 61 3.61 -7.17 -10.10
CA ALA A 61 2.84 -8.19 -10.81
C ALA A 61 1.62 -8.66 -9.98
N LEU A 62 0.82 -7.72 -9.47
CA LEU A 62 -0.34 -8.04 -8.62
C LEU A 62 -1.52 -8.52 -9.47
N ARG A 63 -2.07 -9.69 -9.10
CA ARG A 63 -3.36 -10.16 -9.64
C ARG A 63 -4.53 -9.37 -9.01
N PRO A 64 -5.72 -9.37 -9.63
CA PRO A 64 -6.92 -8.81 -9.02
C PRO A 64 -7.13 -9.33 -7.59
N GLY A 65 -7.36 -8.43 -6.64
CA GLY A 65 -7.42 -8.76 -5.21
C GLY A 65 -6.06 -8.89 -4.51
N GLY A 66 -4.94 -8.75 -5.25
CA GLY A 66 -3.58 -8.79 -4.69
C GLY A 66 -3.19 -7.50 -4.00
N TYR A 67 -2.32 -7.61 -3.01
CA TYR A 67 -1.77 -6.48 -2.27
C TYR A 67 -0.44 -6.84 -1.61
N LEU A 68 0.35 -5.81 -1.25
CA LEU A 68 1.60 -5.92 -0.50
C LEU A 68 1.61 -4.89 0.63
N TRP A 69 2.26 -5.25 1.73
CA TRP A 69 2.60 -4.35 2.83
C TRP A 69 4.09 -4.41 3.11
N ALA A 70 4.69 -3.28 3.42
CA ALA A 70 6.06 -3.23 3.93
C ALA A 70 6.20 -4.08 5.20
N ALA A 71 7.35 -4.76 5.34
CA ALA A 71 7.64 -5.54 6.55
C ALA A 71 7.70 -4.63 7.79
N ASN A 72 8.29 -3.44 7.63
CA ASN A 72 8.41 -2.44 8.69
C ASN A 72 7.56 -1.22 8.32
N ILE A 73 6.54 -0.94 9.14
CA ILE A 73 5.70 0.25 9.01
C ILE A 73 6.05 1.20 10.16
N PRO A 74 6.40 2.47 9.88
CA PRO A 74 6.67 3.44 10.94
C PRO A 74 5.49 3.55 11.91
N ALA A 75 5.79 3.58 13.22
CA ALA A 75 4.78 3.79 14.25
C ALA A 75 4.18 5.19 14.15
N GLU A 76 5.01 6.17 13.80
CA GLU A 76 4.65 7.59 13.71
C GLU A 76 4.46 8.04 12.25
N GLY A 77 3.91 9.23 12.09
CA GLY A 77 3.61 9.84 10.80
C GLY A 77 2.13 9.76 10.42
N GLU A 78 1.66 10.75 9.68
CA GLU A 78 0.28 10.76 9.16
C GLU A 78 0.10 9.74 8.05
N THR A 79 -1.05 9.08 8.04
CA THR A 79 -1.43 8.25 6.90
C THR A 79 -1.97 9.13 5.77
N LYS A 80 -1.49 8.87 4.56
CA LYS A 80 -1.97 9.45 3.30
C LYS A 80 -2.20 8.32 2.31
N VAL A 81 -3.23 8.43 1.49
CA VAL A 81 -3.50 7.47 0.42
C VAL A 81 -3.47 8.15 -0.94
N VAL A 82 -2.97 7.42 -1.94
CA VAL A 82 -2.99 7.82 -3.35
C VAL A 82 -3.68 6.71 -4.14
N VAL A 83 -4.66 7.09 -4.94
CA VAL A 83 -5.43 6.16 -5.78
C VAL A 83 -5.12 6.47 -7.23
N ASP A 84 -4.62 5.49 -7.95
CA ASP A 84 -4.36 5.56 -9.38
C ASP A 84 -5.45 4.80 -10.14
N LEU A 85 -6.36 5.55 -10.75
CA LEU A 85 -7.47 4.97 -11.52
C LEU A 85 -7.01 4.43 -12.87
N LEU A 86 -5.88 4.93 -13.41
CA LEU A 86 -5.35 4.47 -14.68
C LEU A 86 -4.77 3.06 -14.57
N THR A 87 -4.01 2.79 -13.52
CA THR A 87 -3.39 1.48 -13.28
C THR A 87 -4.21 0.58 -12.35
N GLN A 88 -5.32 1.08 -11.81
CA GLN A 88 -6.15 0.40 -10.83
C GLN A 88 -5.35 -0.04 -9.59
N LEU A 89 -4.55 0.89 -9.05
CA LEU A 89 -3.73 0.67 -7.85
C LEU A 89 -4.06 1.70 -6.75
N PHE A 90 -3.91 1.25 -5.52
CA PHE A 90 -4.10 2.03 -4.30
C PHE A 90 -2.83 1.97 -3.47
N TYR A 91 -2.29 3.12 -3.10
CA TYR A 91 -1.05 3.26 -2.37
C TYR A 91 -1.28 3.87 -1.00
N VAL A 92 -0.57 3.37 0.01
CA VAL A 92 -0.64 3.86 1.38
C VAL A 92 0.73 4.36 1.81
N TYR A 93 0.76 5.57 2.34
CA TYR A 93 1.93 6.20 2.95
C TYR A 93 1.77 6.35 4.45
N ARG A 94 2.88 6.31 5.17
CA ARG A 94 3.01 6.71 6.57
C ARG A 94 4.10 7.77 6.65
N GLY A 95 3.74 9.04 6.93
CA GLY A 95 4.63 10.16 6.61
C GLY A 95 4.95 10.18 5.13
N ASP A 96 6.25 10.24 4.79
CA ASP A 96 6.73 10.21 3.40
C ASP A 96 7.08 8.80 2.90
N GLN A 97 6.97 7.79 3.74
CA GLN A 97 7.31 6.42 3.39
C GLN A 97 6.09 5.67 2.83
N LEU A 98 6.22 5.09 1.64
CA LEU A 98 5.24 4.14 1.12
C LEU A 98 5.29 2.86 1.95
N VAL A 99 4.12 2.38 2.39
CA VAL A 99 4.01 1.20 3.26
C VAL A 99 3.06 0.13 2.73
N GLY A 100 2.26 0.43 1.72
CA GLY A 100 1.34 -0.57 1.16
C GLY A 100 0.87 -0.24 -0.25
N VAL A 101 0.58 -1.28 -1.01
CA VAL A 101 -0.02 -1.21 -2.35
C VAL A 101 -1.06 -2.31 -2.51
N ALA A 102 -2.18 -2.01 -3.19
CA ALA A 102 -3.21 -2.98 -3.51
C ALA A 102 -3.82 -2.72 -4.89
N THR A 103 -4.29 -3.77 -5.54
CA THR A 103 -5.17 -3.63 -6.70
C THR A 103 -6.56 -3.17 -6.25
N ILE A 104 -7.26 -2.42 -7.11
CA ILE A 104 -8.60 -1.91 -6.84
C ILE A 104 -9.58 -2.26 -7.96
N SER A 105 -10.86 -2.01 -7.67
CA SER A 105 -11.90 -1.86 -8.69
C SER A 105 -12.64 -0.56 -8.44
N SER A 106 -12.38 0.44 -9.27
CA SER A 106 -12.97 1.77 -9.20
C SER A 106 -14.32 1.86 -9.90
N GLY A 107 -14.89 3.05 -9.99
CA GLY A 107 -16.12 3.33 -10.73
C GLY A 107 -16.02 3.00 -12.21
N LYS A 108 -17.04 2.32 -12.73
CA LYS A 108 -17.18 2.00 -14.15
C LYS A 108 -17.54 3.25 -14.98
N LYS A 109 -17.52 3.14 -16.29
CA LYS A 109 -18.00 4.20 -17.19
C LYS A 109 -19.44 4.61 -16.88
N GLY A 110 -19.67 5.90 -16.70
CA GLY A 110 -20.95 6.48 -16.29
C GLY A 110 -21.14 6.60 -14.78
N ASP A 111 -20.32 5.93 -13.98
CA ASP A 111 -20.28 6.00 -12.53
C ASP A 111 -18.82 6.21 -12.05
N GLU A 112 -18.10 7.13 -12.67
CA GLU A 112 -16.67 7.31 -12.46
C GLU A 112 -16.35 7.72 -11.01
N THR A 113 -15.25 7.19 -10.48
CA THR A 113 -14.65 7.66 -9.23
C THR A 113 -14.14 9.09 -9.41
N PRO A 114 -14.52 10.05 -8.53
CA PRO A 114 -14.13 11.44 -8.69
C PRO A 114 -12.63 11.64 -8.47
N LEU A 115 -12.00 12.37 -9.39
CA LEU A 115 -10.60 12.79 -9.29
C LEU A 115 -10.44 13.95 -8.31
N GLY A 116 -9.24 14.15 -7.77
CA GLY A 116 -8.92 15.30 -6.96
C GLY A 116 -8.31 14.99 -5.59
N PHE A 117 -8.31 16.02 -4.74
CA PHE A 117 -7.86 15.99 -3.36
C PHE A 117 -9.06 15.91 -2.43
N TRP A 118 -9.06 14.90 -1.59
CA TRP A 118 -10.13 14.57 -0.66
C TRP A 118 -9.59 14.33 0.74
N SER A 119 -10.48 14.14 1.69
CA SER A 119 -10.15 13.64 3.02
C SER A 119 -11.22 12.66 3.51
N VAL A 120 -10.83 11.71 4.34
CA VAL A 120 -11.78 10.79 4.96
C VAL A 120 -12.72 11.57 5.88
N MET A 121 -14.01 11.52 5.60
CA MET A 121 -15.07 12.25 6.32
C MET A 121 -15.84 11.37 7.30
N LEU A 122 -15.98 10.09 6.98
CA LEU A 122 -16.74 9.13 7.78
C LEU A 122 -16.11 7.75 7.69
N LYS A 123 -16.06 7.04 8.81
CA LYS A 123 -15.57 5.65 8.88
C LYS A 123 -16.62 4.75 9.54
N LYS A 124 -16.89 3.59 8.92
CA LYS A 124 -17.77 2.56 9.48
C LYS A 124 -17.17 1.18 9.25
N LYS A 125 -16.91 0.42 10.34
CA LYS A 125 -16.40 -0.97 10.22
C LYS A 125 -17.40 -1.87 9.50
N LYS A 126 -18.71 -1.69 9.76
CA LYS A 126 -19.82 -2.31 9.04
C LYS A 126 -20.60 -1.19 8.34
N GLY A 127 -20.22 -0.86 7.10
CA GLY A 127 -20.90 0.10 6.24
C GLY A 127 -21.89 -0.60 5.33
N TYR A 128 -22.86 0.17 4.85
CA TYR A 128 -23.86 -0.26 3.87
C TYR A 128 -24.17 0.90 2.91
N SER A 129 -24.39 0.58 1.65
CA SER A 129 -24.84 1.56 0.66
C SER A 129 -26.27 1.98 0.92
N ARG A 130 -26.54 3.28 0.97
CA ARG A 130 -27.91 3.79 1.02
C ARG A 130 -28.59 3.83 -0.36
N LYS A 131 -27.80 3.80 -1.43
CA LYS A 131 -28.25 4.00 -2.82
C LYS A 131 -28.44 2.67 -3.57
N TYR A 132 -27.74 1.60 -3.14
CA TYR A 132 -27.69 0.35 -3.87
C TYR A 132 -28.06 -0.81 -2.93
N ASP A 133 -29.34 -1.07 -2.77
CA ASP A 133 -29.94 -2.23 -2.07
C ASP A 133 -29.25 -2.64 -0.77
N ASN A 134 -28.84 -1.64 0.01
CA ASN A 134 -28.14 -1.87 1.27
C ASN A 134 -26.88 -2.75 1.13
N ALA A 135 -26.23 -2.72 -0.06
CA ALA A 135 -25.04 -3.52 -0.34
C ALA A 135 -23.97 -3.35 0.72
N PRO A 136 -23.36 -4.44 1.23
CA PRO A 136 -22.33 -4.37 2.27
C PRO A 136 -21.09 -3.61 1.78
N MET A 137 -20.59 -2.72 2.63
CA MET A 137 -19.37 -1.95 2.43
C MET A 137 -18.44 -2.09 3.67
N PRO A 138 -17.86 -3.27 3.92
CA PRO A 138 -17.01 -3.50 5.09
C PRO A 138 -15.80 -2.55 5.09
N PHE A 139 -15.43 -2.04 6.28
CA PHE A 139 -14.32 -1.09 6.47
C PHE A 139 -14.47 0.18 5.62
N MET A 140 -15.70 0.66 5.47
CA MET A 140 -16.04 1.84 4.68
C MET A 140 -15.36 3.09 5.21
N GLN A 141 -14.78 3.85 4.31
CA GLN A 141 -14.16 5.15 4.55
C GLN A 141 -14.64 6.11 3.45
N MET A 142 -15.59 6.95 3.79
CA MET A 142 -16.21 7.91 2.88
C MET A 142 -15.36 9.18 2.79
N TYR A 143 -15.17 9.68 1.58
CA TYR A 143 -14.36 10.88 1.31
C TYR A 143 -15.07 11.91 0.43
N ASP A 144 -16.26 11.61 -0.04
CA ASP A 144 -17.07 12.49 -0.89
C ASP A 144 -18.49 12.61 -0.32
N GLU A 145 -19.07 13.82 -0.36
CA GLU A 145 -20.40 14.11 0.19
C GLU A 145 -21.53 13.34 -0.51
N LYS A 146 -21.31 12.91 -1.75
CA LYS A 146 -22.25 12.06 -2.51
C LYS A 146 -22.23 10.61 -2.04
N GLY A 147 -21.42 10.28 -1.02
CA GLY A 147 -21.34 8.96 -0.44
C GLY A 147 -20.30 8.03 -1.07
N ILE A 148 -19.40 8.56 -1.90
CA ILE A 148 -18.31 7.78 -2.47
C ILE A 148 -17.28 7.45 -1.37
N ALA A 149 -16.85 6.20 -1.35
CA ALA A 149 -15.98 5.65 -0.33
C ALA A 149 -15.00 4.63 -0.91
N PHE A 150 -13.95 4.32 -0.19
CA PHE A 150 -13.23 3.07 -0.36
C PHE A 150 -13.64 2.09 0.75
N HIS A 151 -13.78 0.81 0.37
CA HIS A 151 -14.27 -0.25 1.24
C HIS A 151 -13.81 -1.63 0.73
N ALA A 152 -13.92 -2.67 1.53
CA ALA A 152 -13.71 -4.03 1.04
C ALA A 152 -14.83 -4.45 0.09
N GLY A 153 -14.46 -5.08 -1.03
CA GLY A 153 -15.43 -5.57 -2.00
C GLY A 153 -14.81 -6.40 -3.12
N PRO A 154 -15.65 -6.98 -3.99
CA PRO A 154 -15.18 -7.74 -5.15
C PRO A 154 -14.31 -6.89 -6.06
N ASN A 155 -13.14 -7.44 -6.43
CA ASN A 155 -12.18 -6.81 -7.33
C ASN A 155 -11.94 -7.70 -8.54
N PRO A 156 -12.64 -7.47 -9.67
CA PRO A 156 -12.50 -8.27 -10.88
C PRO A 156 -11.27 -7.90 -11.73
N GLY A 157 -10.50 -6.86 -11.33
CA GLY A 157 -9.31 -6.39 -12.04
C GLY A 157 -9.57 -5.25 -13.04
N TYR A 158 -10.79 -4.72 -13.04
CA TYR A 158 -11.20 -3.58 -13.89
C TYR A 158 -12.23 -2.72 -13.15
N PRO A 159 -12.51 -1.48 -13.62
CA PRO A 159 -13.54 -0.62 -13.06
C PRO A 159 -14.93 -1.26 -13.16
N ALA A 160 -15.58 -1.56 -12.02
CA ALA A 160 -16.87 -2.26 -11.97
C ALA A 160 -17.81 -1.75 -10.87
N SER A 161 -17.41 -0.70 -10.13
CA SER A 161 -18.26 -0.13 -9.07
C SER A 161 -19.16 0.98 -9.60
N HIS A 162 -20.00 1.53 -8.72
CA HIS A 162 -20.81 2.73 -8.96
C HIS A 162 -20.14 3.97 -8.35
N GLY A 163 -18.82 4.10 -8.49
CA GLY A 163 -18.02 5.23 -8.02
C GLY A 163 -17.13 4.94 -6.83
N CYS A 164 -17.49 4.02 -5.94
CA CYS A 164 -16.64 3.61 -4.83
C CYS A 164 -15.38 2.88 -5.32
N VAL A 165 -14.33 2.90 -4.48
CA VAL A 165 -13.10 2.16 -4.70
C VAL A 165 -13.13 0.88 -3.86
N ARG A 166 -13.22 -0.28 -4.53
CA ARG A 166 -13.22 -1.59 -3.87
C ARG A 166 -11.81 -2.07 -3.64
N LEU A 167 -11.53 -2.53 -2.42
CA LEU A 167 -10.24 -3.01 -1.93
C LEU A 167 -10.32 -4.49 -1.53
N PRO A 168 -9.19 -5.22 -1.54
CA PRO A 168 -9.11 -6.55 -0.93
C PRO A 168 -9.46 -6.48 0.57
N LEU A 169 -10.22 -7.45 1.08
CA LEU A 169 -10.76 -7.43 2.45
C LEU A 169 -9.69 -7.19 3.53
N LYS A 170 -8.60 -7.97 3.50
CA LYS A 170 -7.53 -7.86 4.51
C LYS A 170 -6.74 -6.56 4.39
N PHE A 171 -6.61 -6.03 3.18
CA PHE A 171 -6.00 -4.73 2.97
C PHE A 171 -6.89 -3.60 3.53
N ALA A 172 -8.19 -3.63 3.23
CA ALA A 172 -9.15 -2.64 3.74
C ALA A 172 -9.26 -2.66 5.26
N GLU A 173 -9.20 -3.85 5.89
CA GLU A 173 -9.20 -4.03 7.34
C GLU A 173 -7.99 -3.35 7.98
N ARG A 174 -6.78 -3.61 7.48
CA ARG A 174 -5.55 -3.00 7.99
C ARG A 174 -5.52 -1.48 7.77
N LEU A 175 -5.88 -1.04 6.55
CA LEU A 175 -5.98 0.38 6.20
C LEU A 175 -6.95 1.12 7.13
N PHE A 176 -8.08 0.50 7.46
CA PHE A 176 -9.07 1.08 8.37
C PHE A 176 -8.49 1.36 9.77
N GLY A 177 -7.58 0.51 10.27
CA GLY A 177 -6.85 0.75 11.51
C GLY A 177 -5.81 1.88 11.42
N MET A 178 -5.28 2.16 10.23
CA MET A 178 -4.22 3.14 10.02
C MET A 178 -4.73 4.56 9.75
N THR A 179 -5.95 4.69 9.25
CA THR A 179 -6.56 5.97 8.86
C THR A 179 -7.38 6.57 9.99
N LYS A 180 -7.63 7.88 9.91
CA LYS A 180 -8.54 8.64 10.78
C LYS A 180 -9.41 9.57 9.93
N ILE A 181 -10.43 10.18 10.51
CA ILE A 181 -11.14 11.31 9.88
C ILE A 181 -10.11 12.41 9.61
N GLY A 182 -10.15 13.02 8.43
CA GLY A 182 -9.15 13.97 7.96
C GLY A 182 -7.95 13.34 7.25
N THR A 183 -7.83 11.99 7.20
CA THR A 183 -6.77 11.34 6.40
C THR A 183 -6.85 11.80 4.95
N LYS A 184 -5.74 12.31 4.41
CA LYS A 184 -5.62 12.81 3.03
C LYS A 184 -5.80 11.69 2.02
N VAL A 185 -6.61 11.96 0.99
CA VAL A 185 -6.91 11.05 -0.12
C VAL A 185 -6.66 11.81 -1.42
N ILE A 186 -5.81 11.27 -2.28
CA ILE A 186 -5.48 11.82 -3.59
C ILE A 186 -5.92 10.81 -4.64
N ILE A 187 -6.74 11.21 -5.60
CA ILE A 187 -7.24 10.33 -6.65
C ILE A 187 -6.86 10.92 -8.00
N GLU A 188 -6.05 10.20 -8.74
CA GLU A 188 -5.54 10.57 -10.07
C GLU A 188 -5.92 9.50 -11.11
N GLY A 189 -6.04 9.91 -12.41
CA GLY A 189 -6.40 8.98 -13.48
C GLY A 189 -6.59 9.62 -14.85
#